data_6991cf9a0308e7d881239294bad970e7
#
_entry.id   6991cf9a0308e7d881239294bad970e7
#
_cell.length_a   1.000
_cell.length_b   1.000
_cell.length_c   1.000
_cell.angle_alpha   90.00
_cell.angle_beta   90.00
_cell.angle_gamma   90.00
#
_symmetry.space_group_name_H-M   'P 1'
#
loop_
_entity.id
_entity.type
_entity.pdbx_description
1 polymer ?
#
loop_
_entity_poly.entity_id
_entity_poly.type
_entity_poly.pdbx_seq_one_letter_code
_entity_poly.pdbx_strand_id
1 'polypeptide(L)'
;RCATMLSDPKKKVMIMGNHGVLVMGATVAETFNRLYYFERACETYIRALQTGAKMRVLSDEIAEKTAQEIEDYPGLAQNHLAELKRILDEEGADYASCVPQALMRH
;
A
#
# COMPACT_ATOMS: atom_id res chain seq x y z
N ARG A 1 -12.28 -15.53 10.72
CA ARG A 1 -10.90 -15.33 11.24
C ARG A 1 -10.30 -14.01 10.73
N CYS A 2 -10.31 -13.75 9.40
CA CYS A 2 -9.79 -12.47 8.86
C CYS A 2 -10.57 -11.26 9.40
N ALA A 3 -11.90 -11.32 9.42
CA ALA A 3 -12.74 -10.24 9.94
C ALA A 3 -12.41 -9.90 11.40
N THR A 4 -12.13 -10.90 12.24
CA THR A 4 -11.74 -10.68 13.64
C THR A 4 -10.36 -10.02 13.74
N MET A 5 -9.41 -10.41 12.89
CA MET A 5 -8.06 -9.84 12.91
C MET A 5 -8.04 -8.39 12.39
N LEU A 6 -8.95 -8.04 11.49
CA LEU A 6 -9.09 -6.72 10.86
C LEU A 6 -10.19 -5.87 11.49
N SER A 7 -10.74 -6.26 12.65
CA SER A 7 -11.76 -5.47 13.35
C SER A 7 -11.23 -4.16 13.93
N ASP A 8 -9.93 -4.08 14.17
CA ASP A 8 -9.27 -2.84 14.58
C ASP A 8 -9.07 -1.93 13.35
N PRO A 9 -9.66 -0.72 13.32
CA PRO A 9 -9.57 0.19 12.17
C PRO A 9 -8.14 0.66 11.87
N LYS A 10 -7.21 0.53 12.80
CA LYS A 10 -5.79 0.84 12.59
C LYS A 10 -5.06 -0.23 11.78
N LYS A 11 -5.57 -1.45 11.75
CA LYS A 11 -4.96 -2.56 11.01
C LYS A 11 -5.38 -2.52 9.55
N LYS A 12 -4.54 -1.99 8.71
CA LYS A 12 -4.80 -1.82 7.27
C LYS A 12 -4.15 -2.91 6.40
N VAL A 13 -3.21 -3.66 6.97
CA VAL A 13 -2.46 -4.72 6.27
C VAL A 13 -2.48 -6.00 7.10
N MET A 14 -2.72 -7.12 6.45
CA MET A 14 -2.65 -8.45 7.06
C MET A 14 -1.77 -9.36 6.21
N ILE A 15 -0.72 -9.90 6.81
CA ILE A 15 0.12 -10.92 6.18
C ILE A 15 -0.54 -12.27 6.41
N MET A 16 -0.80 -12.99 5.31
CA MET A 16 -1.38 -14.33 5.34
C MET A 16 -0.29 -15.34 5.01
N GLY A 17 0.02 -16.22 5.96
CA GLY A 17 1.02 -17.28 5.75
C GLY A 17 0.70 -18.10 4.50
N ASN A 18 1.68 -18.24 3.61
CA ASN A 18 1.62 -18.96 2.34
C ASN A 18 0.63 -18.41 1.28
N HIS A 19 0.01 -17.25 1.51
CA HIS A 19 -0.96 -16.67 0.58
C HIS A 19 -0.62 -15.25 0.12
N GLY A 20 0.24 -14.53 0.84
CA GLY A 20 0.58 -13.15 0.52
C GLY A 20 0.01 -12.14 1.51
N VAL A 21 -0.40 -10.98 1.03
CA VAL A 21 -0.91 -9.89 1.87
C VAL A 21 -2.31 -9.45 1.45
N LEU A 22 -3.12 -9.07 2.44
CA LEU A 22 -4.38 -8.37 2.27
C LEU A 22 -4.18 -6.92 2.72
N VAL A 23 -4.53 -5.97 1.85
CA VAL A 23 -4.46 -4.54 2.14
C VAL A 23 -5.84 -3.93 2.02
N MET A 24 -6.19 -3.05 2.96
CA MET A 24 -7.49 -2.37 2.99
C MET A 24 -7.34 -0.87 2.85
N GLY A 25 -8.29 -0.24 2.18
CA GLY A 25 -8.42 1.21 2.03
C GLY A 25 -9.86 1.58 1.71
N ALA A 26 -10.24 2.83 1.93
CA ALA A 26 -11.54 3.35 1.57
C ALA A 26 -11.69 3.53 0.05
N THR A 27 -10.57 3.68 -0.66
CA THR A 27 -10.52 3.83 -2.11
C THR A 27 -9.45 2.94 -2.73
N VAL A 28 -9.54 2.72 -4.04
CA VAL A 28 -8.51 2.01 -4.81
C VAL A 28 -7.15 2.71 -4.68
N ALA A 29 -7.14 4.04 -4.74
CA ALA A 29 -5.92 4.82 -4.60
C ALA A 29 -5.23 4.60 -3.24
N GLU A 30 -5.99 4.63 -2.14
CA GLU A 30 -5.46 4.35 -0.80
C GLU A 30 -4.93 2.92 -0.67
N THR A 31 -5.69 1.94 -1.14
CA THR A 31 -5.29 0.53 -1.09
C THR A 31 -4.01 0.30 -1.89
N PHE A 32 -3.94 0.86 -3.09
CA PHE A 32 -2.74 0.79 -3.93
C PHE A 32 -1.53 1.46 -3.27
N ASN A 33 -1.71 2.68 -2.75
CA ASN A 33 -0.63 3.43 -2.09
C ASN A 33 -0.08 2.68 -0.88
N ARG A 34 -0.95 2.08 -0.06
CA ARG A 34 -0.54 1.26 1.10
C ARG A 34 0.25 0.01 0.68
N LEU A 35 -0.25 -0.72 -0.34
CA LEU A 35 0.45 -1.89 -0.86
C LEU A 35 1.84 -1.51 -1.41
N TYR A 36 1.91 -0.44 -2.18
CA TYR A 36 3.15 0.05 -2.77
C TYR A 36 4.22 0.35 -1.72
N TYR A 37 3.87 1.10 -0.68
CA TYR A 37 4.83 1.43 0.38
C TYR A 37 5.10 0.26 1.32
N PHE A 38 4.13 -0.61 1.55
CA PHE A 38 4.34 -1.84 2.31
C PHE A 38 5.39 -2.74 1.65
N GLU A 39 5.29 -2.95 0.35
CA GLU A 39 6.26 -3.75 -0.41
C GLU A 39 7.66 -3.14 -0.38
N ARG A 40 7.78 -1.83 -0.58
CA ARG A 40 9.06 -1.11 -0.46
C ARG A 40 9.66 -1.18 0.93
N ALA A 41 8.85 -1.10 1.97
CA ALA A 41 9.30 -1.26 3.34
C ALA A 41 9.81 -2.68 3.59
N CYS A 42 9.13 -3.71 3.08
CA CYS A 42 9.58 -5.10 3.17
C CYS A 42 10.92 -5.31 2.45
N GLU A 43 11.08 -4.77 1.24
CA GLU A 43 12.32 -4.85 0.48
C GLU A 43 13.47 -4.18 1.24
N THR A 44 13.26 -2.98 1.75
CA THR A 44 14.24 -2.23 2.54
C THR A 44 14.62 -3.00 3.81
N TYR A 45 13.64 -3.56 4.50
CA TYR A 45 13.86 -4.34 5.71
C TYR A 45 14.67 -5.60 5.46
N ILE A 46 14.34 -6.36 4.39
CA ILE A 46 15.08 -7.56 4.01
C ILE A 46 16.53 -7.21 3.64
N ARG A 47 16.75 -6.15 2.85
CA ARG A 47 18.09 -5.68 2.50
C ARG A 47 18.90 -5.27 3.73
N ALA A 48 18.27 -4.58 4.68
CA ALA A 48 18.91 -4.20 5.93
C ALA A 48 19.30 -5.42 6.78
N LEU A 49 18.42 -6.45 6.87
CA LEU A 49 18.74 -7.70 7.57
C LEU A 49 19.94 -8.44 6.94
N GLN A 50 20.05 -8.42 5.61
CA GLN A 50 21.16 -9.07 4.89
C GLN A 50 22.54 -8.46 5.22
N THR A 51 22.59 -7.24 5.73
CA THR A 51 23.86 -6.63 6.16
C THR A 51 24.46 -7.26 7.41
N GLY A 52 23.67 -7.99 8.19
CA GLY A 52 24.06 -8.53 9.50
C GLY A 52 24.25 -7.45 10.59
N ALA A 53 24.04 -6.18 10.27
CA ALA A 53 24.18 -5.08 11.23
C ALA A 53 23.00 -5.07 12.23
N LYS A 54 23.27 -4.57 13.44
CA LYS A 54 22.23 -4.40 14.45
C LYS A 54 21.21 -3.35 13.96
N MET A 55 19.96 -3.77 13.81
CA MET A 55 18.87 -2.91 13.42
C MET A 55 18.51 -1.90 14.50
N ARG A 56 18.28 -0.64 14.09
CA ARG A 56 17.62 0.35 14.92
C ARG A 56 16.13 0.36 14.59
N VAL A 57 15.32 -0.11 15.50
CA VAL A 57 13.86 -0.12 15.35
C VAL A 57 13.29 1.14 16.01
N LEU A 58 12.36 1.82 15.33
CA LEU A 58 11.63 2.96 15.88
C LEU A 58 10.79 2.50 17.09
N SER A 59 10.59 3.41 18.04
CA SER A 59 9.61 3.15 19.11
C SER A 59 8.19 3.15 18.54
N ASP A 60 7.29 2.42 19.19
CA ASP A 60 5.88 2.34 18.78
C ASP A 60 5.23 3.74 18.74
N GLU A 61 5.61 4.63 19.66
CA GLU A 61 5.12 6.01 19.70
C GLU A 61 5.49 6.80 18.43
N ILE A 62 6.77 6.70 18.00
CA ILE A 62 7.23 7.38 16.79
C ILE A 62 6.58 6.76 15.56
N ALA A 63 6.47 5.44 15.50
CA ALA A 63 5.85 4.73 14.40
C ALA A 63 4.36 5.12 14.24
N GLU A 64 3.61 5.16 15.35
CA GLU A 64 2.19 5.55 15.35
C GLU A 64 2.00 7.01 14.92
N LYS A 65 2.82 7.93 15.45
CA LYS A 65 2.78 9.35 15.06
C LYS A 65 3.04 9.52 13.56
N THR A 66 4.08 8.86 13.03
CA THR A 66 4.41 8.93 11.61
C THR A 66 3.29 8.34 10.73
N ALA A 67 2.70 7.22 11.16
CA ALA A 67 1.58 6.61 10.45
C ALA A 67 0.39 7.57 10.39
N GLN A 68 0.06 8.24 11.48
CA GLN A 68 -1.03 9.20 11.54
C GLN A 68 -0.78 10.42 10.65
N GLU A 69 0.44 10.99 10.68
CA GLU A 69 0.81 12.11 9.81
C GLU A 69 0.69 11.77 8.32
N ILE A 70 1.02 10.54 7.92
CA ILE A 70 0.90 10.06 6.54
C ILE A 70 -0.58 9.83 6.16
N GLU A 71 -1.37 9.21 7.04
CA GLU A 71 -2.78 8.94 6.80
C GLU A 71 -3.61 10.25 6.70
N ASP A 72 -3.22 11.27 7.47
CA ASP A 72 -3.88 12.57 7.48
C ASP A 72 -3.45 13.49 6.34
N TYR A 73 -2.46 13.09 5.52
CA TYR A 73 -1.98 13.93 4.42
C TYR A 73 -2.98 13.92 3.24
N PRO A 74 -3.64 15.06 2.95
CA PRO A 74 -4.72 15.09 1.97
C PRO A 74 -4.21 14.85 0.54
N GLY A 75 -4.87 13.97 -0.18
CA GLY A 75 -4.62 13.73 -1.60
C GLY A 75 -3.36 12.91 -1.93
N LEU A 76 -2.58 12.47 -0.93
CA LEU A 76 -1.34 11.72 -1.16
C LEU A 76 -1.56 10.49 -2.06
N ALA A 77 -2.49 9.64 -1.70
CA ALA A 77 -2.75 8.40 -2.43
C ALA A 77 -3.31 8.65 -3.83
N GLN A 78 -4.22 9.63 -3.95
CA GLN A 78 -4.83 10.00 -5.22
C GLN A 78 -3.80 10.56 -6.20
N ASN A 79 -2.94 11.47 -5.72
CA ASN A 79 -1.87 12.06 -6.55
C ASN A 79 -0.86 11.01 -6.98
N HIS A 80 -0.48 10.09 -6.09
CA HIS A 80 0.44 8.99 -6.41
C HIS A 80 -0.14 8.09 -7.52
N LEU A 81 -1.38 7.62 -7.37
CA LEU A 81 -2.02 6.78 -8.38
C LEU A 81 -2.21 7.53 -9.71
N ALA A 82 -2.61 8.80 -9.66
CA ALA A 82 -2.79 9.63 -10.86
C ALA A 82 -1.49 9.81 -11.62
N GLU A 83 -0.37 10.05 -10.92
CA GLU A 83 0.93 10.20 -11.56
C GLU A 83 1.41 8.91 -12.23
N LEU A 84 1.24 7.77 -11.59
CA LEU A 84 1.59 6.48 -12.20
C LEU A 84 0.73 6.16 -13.42
N LYS A 85 -0.56 6.50 -13.38
CA LYS A 85 -1.43 6.39 -14.56
C LYS A 85 -0.95 7.29 -15.69
N ARG A 86 -0.59 8.55 -15.40
CA ARG A 86 -0.05 9.48 -16.39
C ARG A 86 1.20 8.92 -17.08
N ILE A 87 2.12 8.31 -16.31
CA ILE A 87 3.33 7.67 -16.86
C ILE A 87 2.95 6.52 -17.80
N LEU A 88 2.03 5.65 -17.39
CA LEU A 88 1.56 4.54 -18.21
C LEU A 88 0.90 5.02 -19.51
N ASP A 89 0.10 6.08 -19.43
CA ASP A 89 -0.54 6.71 -20.61
C ASP A 89 0.51 7.27 -21.58
N GLU A 90 1.56 7.92 -21.07
CA GLU A 90 2.67 8.43 -21.90
C GLU A 90 3.51 7.31 -22.54
N GLU A 91 3.65 6.19 -21.85
CA GLU A 91 4.32 4.99 -22.38
C GLU A 91 3.44 4.20 -23.37
N GLY A 92 2.19 4.60 -23.55
CA GLY A 92 1.24 3.93 -24.44
C GLY A 92 0.78 2.57 -23.92
N ALA A 93 0.80 2.36 -22.59
CA ALA A 93 0.36 1.11 -21.99
C ALA A 93 -1.14 0.91 -22.13
N ASP A 94 -1.53 -0.20 -22.75
CA ASP A 94 -2.94 -0.55 -23.00
C ASP A 94 -3.56 -1.31 -21.81
N TYR A 95 -3.68 -0.63 -20.66
CA TYR A 95 -4.36 -1.22 -19.49
C TYR A 95 -5.89 -1.08 -19.54
N ALA A 96 -6.41 -0.17 -20.37
CA ALA A 96 -7.85 0.07 -20.51
C ALA A 96 -8.57 -1.05 -21.28
N SER A 97 -7.91 -1.70 -22.24
CA SER A 97 -8.48 -2.80 -23.00
C SER A 97 -8.70 -4.07 -22.18
N CYS A 98 -8.01 -4.20 -21.06
CA CYS A 98 -8.19 -5.33 -20.13
C CYS A 98 -9.48 -5.26 -19.31
N VAL A 99 -10.17 -4.12 -19.31
CA VAL A 99 -11.43 -3.95 -18.57
C VAL A 99 -12.60 -4.32 -19.50
N PRO A 100 -13.43 -5.34 -19.15
CA PRO A 100 -14.62 -5.65 -19.95
C PRO A 100 -15.52 -4.42 -20.10
N GLN A 101 -15.91 -4.11 -21.33
CA GLN A 101 -16.77 -2.93 -21.64
C GLN A 101 -18.06 -2.86 -20.79
N ALA A 102 -18.53 -3.99 -20.28
CA ALA A 102 -19.67 -4.07 -19.39
C ALA A 102 -19.48 -3.35 -18.04
N LEU A 103 -18.25 -3.15 -17.59
CA LEU A 103 -17.93 -2.47 -16.33
C LEU A 103 -17.65 -0.96 -16.49
N MET A 104 -17.61 -0.46 -17.75
CA MET A 104 -17.38 0.97 -18.01
C MET A 104 -18.68 1.80 -18.05
N ARG A 105 -19.85 1.19 -17.82
CA ARG A 105 -21.16 1.85 -17.91
C ARG A 105 -21.77 2.07 -16.52
N HIS A 106 -21.05 2.79 -15.63
CA HIS A 106 -21.68 3.37 -14.43
C HIS A 106 -20.98 4.67 -14.04
#